data_d76cebf87d54ed1762324f3c125ccb85
#
_entry.id   d76cebf87d54ed1762324f3c125ccb85
#
_cell.length_a   1.000
_cell.length_b   1.000
_cell.length_c   1.000
_cell.angle_alpha   90.00
_cell.angle_beta   90.00
_cell.angle_gamma   90.00
#
_symmetry.space_group_name_H-M   'P 1'
#
loop_
_entity.id
_entity.type
_entity.pdbx_description
1 polymer ?
#
loop_
_entity_poly.entity_id
_entity_poly.type
_entity_poly.pdbx_seq_one_letter_code
_entity_poly.pdbx_strand_id
1 'polypeptide(L)'
;GCGKSTFIKMVLQKSGSSTERLEVSEKGLCEVASGLIISYVGQETKELKGDIEQFCEEHHLNKSLFCSILRQLDFDRTQFSKSIENYSEGQKKKVLLAKSLLTPAHLYIWDEPLNYIDVFSRMQLEQLILAYEPTILFVEHDVKFCEKIATQVVKL
;
A
#
# COMPACT_ATOMS: atom_id res chain seq x y z
N GLY A 1 12.30 0.36 17.41
CA GLY A 1 11.69 -0.44 16.36
C GLY A 1 12.22 -1.87 16.34
N CYS A 2 11.34 -2.82 16.08
CA CYS A 2 11.66 -4.26 16.07
C CYS A 2 12.16 -4.76 14.69
N GLY A 3 12.67 -3.88 13.82
CA GLY A 3 13.26 -4.27 12.53
C GLY A 3 12.30 -4.46 11.35
N LYS A 4 10.96 -4.35 11.53
CA LYS A 4 9.97 -4.57 10.46
C LYS A 4 10.17 -3.64 9.26
N SER A 5 10.26 -2.33 9.50
CA SER A 5 10.51 -1.33 8.45
C SER A 5 11.88 -1.49 7.80
N THR A 6 12.89 -1.93 8.58
CA THR A 6 14.22 -2.26 8.06
C THR A 6 14.16 -3.43 7.11
N PHE A 7 13.40 -4.47 7.45
CA PHE A 7 13.19 -5.64 6.59
C PHE A 7 12.49 -5.25 5.27
N ILE A 8 11.41 -4.46 5.33
CA ILE A 8 10.74 -3.95 4.13
C ILE A 8 11.71 -3.16 3.24
N LYS A 9 12.46 -2.22 3.81
CA LYS A 9 13.45 -1.41 3.08
C LYS A 9 14.52 -2.29 2.42
N MET A 10 14.98 -3.33 3.10
CA MET A 10 15.94 -4.28 2.54
C MET A 10 15.37 -5.03 1.32
N VAL A 11 14.13 -5.50 1.38
CA VAL A 11 13.46 -6.16 0.25
C VAL A 11 13.32 -5.20 -0.92
N LEU A 12 12.86 -3.95 -0.68
CA LEU A 12 12.71 -2.92 -1.71
C LEU A 12 14.05 -2.55 -2.36
N GLN A 13 15.12 -2.46 -1.59
CA GLN A 13 16.46 -2.18 -2.10
C GLN A 13 16.96 -3.32 -2.99
N LYS A 14 16.82 -4.57 -2.54
CA LYS A 14 17.26 -5.76 -3.32
C LYS A 14 16.45 -5.98 -4.60
N SER A 15 15.20 -5.57 -4.64
CA SER A 15 14.38 -5.61 -5.85
C SER A 15 14.70 -4.50 -6.86
N GLY A 16 15.52 -3.51 -6.48
CA GLY A 16 15.76 -2.30 -7.28
C GLY A 16 14.61 -1.28 -7.24
N SER A 17 13.61 -1.51 -6.39
CA SER A 17 12.45 -0.63 -6.23
C SER A 17 12.72 0.58 -5.31
N SER A 18 13.87 0.63 -4.65
CA SER A 18 14.32 1.74 -3.82
C SER A 18 15.79 2.07 -4.07
N THR A 19 16.10 3.35 -4.10
CA THR A 19 17.48 3.88 -4.23
C THR A 19 18.14 4.16 -2.87
N GLU A 20 17.37 4.07 -1.77
CA GLU A 20 17.93 4.25 -0.43
C GLU A 20 18.90 3.12 -0.09
N ARG A 21 20.15 3.47 0.19
CA ARG A 21 21.13 2.51 0.71
C ARG A 21 20.93 2.33 2.21
N LEU A 22 20.63 1.11 2.63
CA LEU A 22 20.64 0.73 4.03
C LEU A 22 21.99 0.08 4.36
N GLU A 23 22.70 0.66 5.31
CA GLU A 23 23.83 0.00 5.96
C GLU A 23 23.29 -0.92 7.07
N VAL A 24 22.91 -2.13 6.71
CA VAL A 24 22.47 -3.15 7.68
C VAL A 24 23.48 -4.28 7.66
N SER A 25 23.98 -4.67 8.84
CA SER A 25 24.74 -5.91 8.96
C SER A 25 23.78 -7.10 8.80
N GLU A 26 23.75 -7.65 7.60
CA GLU A 26 22.90 -8.80 7.29
C GLU A 26 23.46 -10.06 7.92
N LYS A 27 22.72 -10.63 8.86
CA LYS A 27 22.92 -12.00 9.30
C LYS A 27 21.78 -12.84 8.69
N GLY A 28 22.04 -13.42 7.51
CA GLY A 28 21.07 -14.25 6.80
C GLY A 28 21.09 -14.01 5.30
N LEU A 29 20.39 -14.87 4.57
CA LEU A 29 20.26 -14.80 3.12
C LEU A 29 18.89 -14.14 2.79
N CYS A 30 18.94 -13.06 2.02
CA CYS A 30 17.76 -12.46 1.41
C CYS A 30 17.97 -12.37 -0.09
N GLU A 31 17.25 -13.18 -0.84
CA GLU A 31 17.30 -13.19 -2.30
C GLU A 31 15.97 -12.70 -2.86
N VAL A 32 16.03 -11.82 -3.85
CA VAL A 32 14.87 -11.30 -4.56
C VAL A 32 15.06 -11.61 -6.03
N ALA A 33 14.06 -12.24 -6.65
CA ALA A 33 14.12 -12.58 -8.06
C ALA A 33 14.30 -11.34 -8.94
N SER A 34 15.14 -11.45 -9.96
CA SER A 34 15.33 -10.39 -10.94
C SER A 34 14.02 -10.12 -11.70
N GLY A 35 13.69 -8.85 -11.93
CA GLY A 35 12.46 -8.46 -12.63
C GLY A 35 11.19 -8.55 -11.78
N LEU A 36 11.30 -8.72 -10.46
CA LEU A 36 10.16 -8.68 -9.55
C LEU A 36 9.57 -7.27 -9.52
N ILE A 37 8.31 -7.13 -9.91
CA ILE A 37 7.57 -5.87 -9.84
C ILE A 37 6.89 -5.81 -8.46
N ILE A 38 7.24 -4.78 -7.69
CA ILE A 38 6.69 -4.56 -6.35
C ILE A 38 5.81 -3.31 -6.35
N SER A 39 4.62 -3.43 -5.78
CA SER A 39 3.76 -2.29 -5.44
C SER A 39 3.88 -2.01 -3.95
N TYR A 40 4.43 -0.86 -3.59
CA TYR A 40 4.69 -0.49 -2.21
C TYR A 40 3.77 0.62 -1.71
N VAL A 41 3.20 0.43 -0.54
CA VAL A 41 2.49 1.45 0.23
C VAL A 41 3.21 1.65 1.56
N GLY A 42 3.90 2.78 1.70
CA GLY A 42 4.58 3.18 2.92
C GLY A 42 3.68 3.90 3.91
N GLN A 43 4.30 4.33 5.02
CA GLN A 43 3.60 5.09 6.05
C GLN A 43 3.38 6.56 5.64
N GLU A 44 4.27 7.12 4.84
CA GLU A 44 4.23 8.53 4.44
C GLU A 44 3.29 8.78 3.27
N THR A 45 2.58 9.91 3.34
CA THR A 45 1.59 10.35 2.34
C THR A 45 1.91 11.73 1.76
N LYS A 46 3.06 12.31 2.11
CA LYS A 46 3.40 13.73 1.90
C LYS A 46 3.62 14.14 0.44
N GLU A 47 3.91 13.19 -0.46
CA GLU A 47 4.27 13.49 -1.84
C GLU A 47 3.08 13.55 -2.82
N LEU A 48 1.87 13.29 -2.32
CA LEU A 48 0.67 13.29 -3.15
C LEU A 48 0.23 14.70 -3.49
N LYS A 49 0.11 15.00 -4.79
CA LYS A 49 -0.25 16.32 -5.34
C LYS A 49 -1.20 16.20 -6.52
N GLY A 50 -1.79 17.33 -6.90
CA GLY A 50 -2.66 17.44 -8.06
C GLY A 50 -4.08 16.91 -7.80
N ASP A 51 -4.85 16.80 -8.86
CA ASP A 51 -6.18 16.21 -8.81
C ASP A 51 -6.16 14.71 -9.15
N ILE A 52 -7.30 14.05 -8.97
CA ILE A 52 -7.43 12.60 -9.24
C ILE A 52 -7.15 12.26 -10.72
N GLU A 53 -7.46 13.16 -11.65
CA GLU A 53 -7.23 12.93 -13.08
C GLU A 53 -5.75 12.92 -13.39
N GLN A 54 -5.04 13.99 -12.98
CA GLN A 54 -3.58 14.08 -13.11
C GLN A 54 -2.87 12.90 -12.45
N PHE A 55 -3.30 12.53 -11.24
CA PHE A 55 -2.74 11.39 -10.53
C PHE A 55 -2.92 10.08 -11.31
N CYS A 56 -4.09 9.84 -11.90
CA CYS A 56 -4.34 8.66 -12.72
C CYS A 56 -3.48 8.65 -14.00
N GLU A 57 -3.31 9.79 -14.65
CA GLU A 57 -2.46 9.93 -15.84
C GLU A 57 -1.00 9.67 -15.53
N GLU A 58 -0.44 10.30 -14.48
CA GLU A 58 0.94 10.11 -14.05
C GLU A 58 1.28 8.66 -13.70
N HIS A 59 0.32 7.95 -13.14
CA HIS A 59 0.51 6.56 -12.71
C HIS A 59 -0.05 5.53 -13.69
N HIS A 60 -0.52 5.96 -14.87
CA HIS A 60 -1.10 5.09 -15.90
C HIS A 60 -2.26 4.21 -15.39
N LEU A 61 -3.11 4.79 -14.52
CA LEU A 61 -4.24 4.10 -13.92
C LEU A 61 -5.53 4.33 -14.72
N ASN A 62 -6.40 3.32 -14.78
CA ASN A 62 -7.74 3.51 -15.28
C ASN A 62 -8.56 4.32 -14.27
N LYS A 63 -8.90 5.58 -14.62
CA LYS A 63 -9.63 6.53 -13.76
C LYS A 63 -10.96 5.96 -13.25
N SER A 64 -11.72 5.27 -14.10
CA SER A 64 -13.03 4.72 -13.71
C SER A 64 -12.89 3.63 -12.66
N LEU A 65 -11.94 2.73 -12.81
CA LEU A 65 -11.63 1.68 -11.83
C LEU A 65 -11.07 2.29 -10.54
N PHE A 66 -10.17 3.25 -10.64
CA PHE A 66 -9.61 3.95 -9.51
C PHE A 66 -10.68 4.64 -8.66
N CYS A 67 -11.56 5.42 -9.29
CA CYS A 67 -12.68 6.05 -8.61
C CYS A 67 -13.68 5.02 -8.04
N SER A 68 -13.83 3.85 -8.67
CA SER A 68 -14.68 2.78 -8.14
C SER A 68 -14.12 2.20 -6.85
N ILE A 69 -12.81 1.90 -6.80
CA ILE A 69 -12.15 1.42 -5.57
C ILE A 69 -12.22 2.48 -4.47
N LEU A 70 -11.94 3.75 -4.77
CA LEU A 70 -12.05 4.82 -3.78
C LEU A 70 -13.46 4.90 -3.19
N ARG A 71 -14.51 4.76 -4.01
CA ARG A 71 -15.91 4.73 -3.52
C ARG A 71 -16.19 3.52 -2.63
N GLN A 72 -15.65 2.35 -2.96
CA GLN A 72 -15.74 1.18 -2.09
C GLN A 72 -15.04 1.42 -0.75
N LEU A 73 -13.94 2.16 -0.74
CA LEU A 73 -13.24 2.59 0.48
C LEU A 73 -13.90 3.81 1.16
N ASP A 74 -15.19 4.04 0.92
CA ASP A 74 -15.96 5.14 1.53
C ASP A 74 -15.38 6.55 1.25
N PHE A 75 -14.95 6.76 0.02
CA PHE A 75 -14.46 8.06 -0.41
C PHE A 75 -15.63 8.92 -0.91
N ASP A 76 -15.90 10.00 -0.23
CA ASP A 76 -17.03 10.88 -0.52
C ASP A 76 -16.90 11.52 -1.90
N ARG A 77 -18.05 11.67 -2.58
CA ARG A 77 -18.10 12.27 -3.94
C ARG A 77 -17.56 13.68 -4.00
N THR A 78 -17.74 14.46 -2.94
CA THR A 78 -17.26 15.85 -2.87
C THR A 78 -15.73 15.94 -2.83
N GLN A 79 -15.05 14.86 -2.45
CA GLN A 79 -13.60 14.82 -2.41
C GLN A 79 -12.98 14.75 -3.81
N PHE A 80 -13.65 14.10 -4.77
CA PHE A 80 -13.12 13.95 -6.13
C PHE A 80 -12.88 15.28 -6.88
N SER A 81 -13.51 16.38 -6.44
CA SER A 81 -13.30 17.73 -6.98
C SER A 81 -12.21 18.52 -6.27
N LYS A 82 -11.59 17.96 -5.24
CA LYS A 82 -10.55 18.62 -4.46
C LYS A 82 -9.17 18.12 -4.88
N SER A 83 -8.17 18.96 -4.73
CA SER A 83 -6.78 18.57 -4.86
C SER A 83 -6.35 17.62 -3.74
N ILE A 84 -5.50 16.65 -4.07
CA ILE A 84 -5.07 15.58 -3.16
C ILE A 84 -4.28 16.14 -1.97
N GLU A 85 -3.58 17.26 -2.15
CA GLU A 85 -2.89 17.94 -1.04
C GLU A 85 -3.82 18.28 0.11
N ASN A 86 -5.09 18.60 -0.20
CA ASN A 86 -6.12 18.99 0.76
C ASN A 86 -6.84 17.81 1.41
N TYR A 87 -6.46 16.58 1.07
CA TYR A 87 -7.03 15.38 1.68
C TYR A 87 -6.50 15.16 3.08
N SER A 88 -7.34 14.58 3.94
CA SER A 88 -6.88 14.05 5.23
C SER A 88 -5.89 12.90 5.03
N GLU A 89 -5.10 12.58 6.05
CA GLU A 89 -4.16 11.46 6.00
C GLU A 89 -4.84 10.13 5.66
N GLY A 90 -6.04 9.89 6.19
CA GLY A 90 -6.85 8.72 5.85
C GLY A 90 -7.29 8.71 4.39
N GLN A 91 -7.69 9.85 3.84
CA GLN A 91 -8.05 9.97 2.42
C GLN A 91 -6.83 9.75 1.51
N LYS A 92 -5.68 10.31 1.85
CA LYS A 92 -4.42 10.06 1.14
C LYS A 92 -4.02 8.59 1.20
N LYS A 93 -4.19 7.95 2.35
CA LYS A 93 -3.93 6.52 2.51
C LYS A 93 -4.84 5.67 1.61
N LYS A 94 -6.13 6.01 1.51
CA LYS A 94 -7.08 5.36 0.58
C LYS A 94 -6.63 5.51 -0.88
N VAL A 95 -6.13 6.68 -1.27
CA VAL A 95 -5.57 6.94 -2.62
C VAL A 95 -4.38 6.02 -2.90
N LEU A 96 -3.43 5.90 -1.97
CA LEU A 96 -2.27 5.02 -2.11
C LEU A 96 -2.67 3.54 -2.19
N LEU A 97 -3.61 3.10 -1.37
CA LEU A 97 -4.11 1.72 -1.38
C LEU A 97 -4.83 1.40 -2.70
N ALA A 98 -5.69 2.30 -3.17
CA ALA A 98 -6.38 2.15 -4.46
C ALA A 98 -5.40 2.10 -5.63
N LYS A 99 -4.37 2.96 -5.64
CA LYS A 99 -3.27 2.92 -6.62
C LYS A 99 -2.57 1.57 -6.57
N SER A 100 -2.19 1.12 -5.38
CA SER A 100 -1.48 -0.14 -5.20
C SER A 100 -2.28 -1.32 -5.75
N LEU A 101 -3.57 -1.42 -5.43
CA LEU A 101 -4.45 -2.49 -5.91
C LEU A 101 -4.62 -2.52 -7.43
N LEU A 102 -4.53 -1.37 -8.10
CA LEU A 102 -4.62 -1.26 -9.56
C LEU A 102 -3.28 -1.39 -10.28
N THR A 103 -2.18 -1.32 -9.57
CA THR A 103 -0.85 -1.47 -10.15
C THR A 103 -0.58 -2.96 -10.37
N PRO A 104 -0.36 -3.43 -11.60
CA PRO A 104 0.06 -4.80 -11.83
C PRO A 104 1.40 -5.08 -11.16
N ALA A 105 1.43 -5.95 -10.17
CA ALA A 105 2.62 -6.28 -9.40
C ALA A 105 2.67 -7.78 -9.08
N HIS A 106 3.88 -8.31 -8.93
CA HIS A 106 4.11 -9.69 -8.48
C HIS A 106 4.02 -9.79 -6.95
N LEU A 107 4.37 -8.72 -6.25
CA LEU A 107 4.34 -8.63 -4.80
C LEU A 107 3.84 -7.26 -4.36
N TYR A 108 2.87 -7.25 -3.48
CA TYR A 108 2.39 -6.03 -2.81
C TYR A 108 3.03 -5.96 -1.42
N ILE A 109 3.62 -4.82 -1.07
CA ILE A 109 4.21 -4.58 0.24
C ILE A 109 3.52 -3.38 0.86
N TRP A 110 2.84 -3.59 2.00
CA TRP A 110 2.12 -2.55 2.71
C TRP A 110 2.63 -2.38 4.14
N ASP A 111 3.11 -1.18 4.44
CA ASP A 111 3.60 -0.83 5.78
C ASP A 111 2.51 -0.06 6.53
N GLU A 112 1.91 -0.71 7.51
CA GLU A 112 0.80 -0.22 8.33
C GLU A 112 -0.37 0.34 7.48
N PRO A 113 -1.01 -0.51 6.65
CA PRO A 113 -2.04 -0.08 5.72
C PRO A 113 -3.28 0.49 6.40
N LEU A 114 -3.56 0.12 7.66
CA LEU A 114 -4.76 0.55 8.39
C LEU A 114 -4.58 1.87 9.14
N ASN A 115 -3.38 2.45 9.15
CA ASN A 115 -3.17 3.74 9.79
C ASN A 115 -4.06 4.80 9.15
N TYR A 116 -4.83 5.53 10.01
CA TYR A 116 -5.80 6.56 9.63
C TYR A 116 -7.01 6.07 8.82
N ILE A 117 -7.20 4.75 8.69
CA ILE A 117 -8.33 4.14 7.99
C ILE A 117 -9.47 3.88 8.98
N ASP A 118 -10.68 4.33 8.62
CA ASP A 118 -11.88 4.07 9.40
C ASP A 118 -12.33 2.60 9.31
N VAL A 119 -13.19 2.20 10.26
CA VAL A 119 -13.62 0.80 10.38
C VAL A 119 -14.34 0.29 9.13
N PHE A 120 -15.18 1.13 8.50
CA PHE A 120 -15.91 0.74 7.30
C PHE A 120 -14.96 0.50 6.13
N SER A 121 -14.07 1.45 5.86
CA SER A 121 -13.05 1.34 4.81
C SER A 121 -12.12 0.14 5.04
N ARG A 122 -11.78 -0.15 6.31
CA ARG A 122 -11.05 -1.36 6.66
C ARG A 122 -11.78 -2.62 6.23
N MET A 123 -13.08 -2.75 6.54
CA MET A 123 -13.87 -3.90 6.14
C MET A 123 -13.93 -4.07 4.62
N GLN A 124 -14.04 -2.97 3.88
CA GLN A 124 -14.00 -2.98 2.41
C GLN A 124 -12.63 -3.41 1.88
N LEU A 125 -11.54 -2.93 2.50
CA LEU A 125 -10.17 -3.32 2.14
C LEU A 125 -9.95 -4.83 2.36
N GLU A 126 -10.43 -5.37 3.48
CA GLU A 126 -10.41 -6.81 3.76
C GLU A 126 -11.13 -7.61 2.66
N GLN A 127 -12.32 -7.16 2.25
CA GLN A 127 -13.08 -7.81 1.17
C GLN A 127 -12.34 -7.76 -0.17
N LEU A 128 -11.72 -6.62 -0.50
CA LEU A 128 -10.93 -6.49 -1.72
C LEU A 128 -9.73 -7.45 -1.72
N ILE A 129 -8.99 -7.53 -0.63
CA ILE A 129 -7.85 -8.45 -0.50
C ILE A 129 -8.30 -9.90 -0.66
N LEU A 130 -9.38 -10.30 0.01
CA LEU A 130 -9.91 -11.67 -0.05
C LEU A 130 -10.49 -12.02 -1.44
N ALA A 131 -11.02 -11.04 -2.17
CA ALA A 131 -11.57 -11.26 -3.50
C ALA A 131 -10.49 -11.37 -4.59
N TYR A 132 -9.40 -10.59 -4.48
CA TYR A 132 -8.32 -10.56 -5.46
C TYR A 132 -7.16 -11.50 -5.14
N GLU A 133 -7.06 -11.97 -3.90
CA GLU A 133 -6.00 -12.88 -3.40
C GLU A 133 -4.59 -12.48 -3.85
N PRO A 134 -4.17 -11.21 -3.67
CA PRO A 134 -2.86 -10.78 -4.10
C PRO A 134 -1.76 -11.44 -3.27
N THR A 135 -0.59 -11.67 -3.87
CA THR A 135 0.61 -11.98 -3.09
C THR A 135 1.03 -10.73 -2.32
N ILE A 136 0.71 -10.68 -1.04
CA ILE A 136 0.92 -9.49 -0.22
C ILE A 136 1.75 -9.78 1.03
N LEU A 137 2.73 -8.91 1.28
CA LEU A 137 3.47 -8.80 2.53
C LEU A 137 3.02 -7.51 3.23
N PHE A 138 2.52 -7.61 4.44
CA PHE A 138 2.13 -6.42 5.17
C PHE A 138 2.63 -6.43 6.61
N VAL A 139 2.87 -5.25 7.13
CA VAL A 139 3.16 -5.01 8.55
C VAL A 139 1.93 -4.36 9.14
N GLU A 140 1.35 -4.98 10.17
CA GLU A 140 0.15 -4.47 10.83
C GLU A 140 0.12 -4.89 12.30
N HIS A 141 -0.53 -4.09 13.14
CA HIS A 141 -0.70 -4.33 14.57
C HIS A 141 -2.11 -4.80 14.93
N ASP A 142 -3.07 -4.65 14.02
CA ASP A 142 -4.44 -5.10 14.24
C ASP A 142 -4.54 -6.63 14.11
N VAL A 143 -4.73 -7.26 15.25
CA VAL A 143 -4.78 -8.73 15.36
C VAL A 143 -5.92 -9.32 14.53
N LYS A 144 -7.11 -8.69 14.53
CA LYS A 144 -8.28 -9.18 13.80
C LYS A 144 -8.07 -9.12 12.28
N PHE A 145 -7.43 -8.07 11.80
CA PHE A 145 -7.06 -7.96 10.39
C PHE A 145 -6.04 -9.04 10.02
N CYS A 146 -5.00 -9.22 10.83
CA CYS A 146 -4.00 -10.25 10.60
C CYS A 146 -4.61 -11.66 10.58
N GLU A 147 -5.45 -11.99 11.55
CA GLU A 147 -6.13 -13.30 11.62
C GLU A 147 -7.03 -13.58 10.42
N LYS A 148 -7.65 -12.54 9.85
CA LYS A 148 -8.57 -12.65 8.73
C LYS A 148 -7.87 -12.73 7.37
N ILE A 149 -6.77 -12.01 7.20
CA ILE A 149 -6.13 -11.79 5.89
C ILE A 149 -4.85 -12.62 5.74
N ALA A 150 -4.05 -12.78 6.79
CA ALA A 150 -2.75 -13.41 6.69
C ALA A 150 -2.88 -14.93 6.55
N THR A 151 -2.21 -15.51 5.56
CA THR A 151 -2.03 -16.96 5.44
C THR A 151 -0.85 -17.45 6.28
N GLN A 152 0.10 -16.56 6.56
CA GLN A 152 1.27 -16.82 7.41
C GLN A 152 1.62 -15.57 8.21
N VAL A 153 1.97 -15.74 9.48
CA VAL A 153 2.40 -14.65 10.37
C VAL A 153 3.80 -14.93 10.89
N VAL A 154 4.68 -13.94 10.73
CA VAL A 154 6.06 -13.99 11.28
C VAL A 154 6.19 -12.89 12.32
N LYS A 155 6.67 -13.25 13.51
CA LYS A 155 7.00 -12.29 14.57
C LYS A 155 8.49 -11.97 14.51
N LEU A 156 8.82 -10.71 14.41
CA LEU A 156 10.18 -10.16 14.43
C LEU A 156 10.49 -9.57 15.80
#